data_ff21746d2065f377dd4917045f0d619e
#
_entry.id   ff21746d2065f377dd4917045f0d619e
#
_cell.length_a   1.000
_cell.length_b   1.000
_cell.length_c   1.000
_cell.angle_alpha   90.00
_cell.angle_beta   90.00
_cell.angle_gamma   90.00
#
_symmetry.space_group_name_H-M   'P 1'
#
loop_
_entity.id
_entity.type
_entity.pdbx_description
1 polymer ?
#
loop_
_entity_poly.entity_id
_entity_poly.type
_entity_poly.pdbx_seq_one_letter_code
_entity_poly.pdbx_strand_id
1 'polypeptide(L)'
;MLLLLLVPANFLPYGDGDVVNPVSDDGSSDAIYLQQPFKYFGRTYNQIFVNNNGHLTFTQPLSAYVPYLNAGIDIIAPLWTDLYNVNGGTISYREDTSSAVLAQVTQAVNQYFPNVPFSATSAFVATWDSVPYITGGGVVTFQVVLVSNGDRSFILINYGFNMHFFLLQAAANVPELSSSSNINVNGRWSFRVDRSLNLPANFLPYGDGDLVNPVSDDGSSVAIYLQQPFKYFGRTYNQIYVSCCTGTSHSSC
;
A
#
# COMPACT_ATOMS: atom_id res chain seq x y z
N MET A 1 23.56 -6.02 28.91
CA MET A 1 22.59 -6.91 28.24
C MET A 1 22.17 -6.19 26.97
N LEU A 2 22.80 -6.56 25.86
CA LEU A 2 22.53 -5.93 24.55
C LEU A 2 21.16 -6.45 24.09
N LEU A 3 20.14 -5.61 24.14
CA LEU A 3 18.85 -5.91 23.53
C LEU A 3 19.07 -5.88 22.00
N LEU A 4 19.36 -7.02 21.39
CA LEU A 4 19.23 -7.15 19.95
C LEU A 4 17.75 -6.88 19.64
N LEU A 5 17.43 -5.70 19.15
CA LEU A 5 16.17 -5.45 18.46
C LEU A 5 16.15 -6.43 17.28
N LEU A 6 15.36 -7.47 17.40
CA LEU A 6 15.14 -8.45 16.33
C LEU A 6 14.39 -7.72 15.22
N VAL A 7 15.13 -7.21 14.25
CA VAL A 7 14.56 -6.77 12.97
C VAL A 7 13.81 -7.97 12.39
N PRO A 8 12.53 -7.84 12.07
CA PRO A 8 11.78 -8.95 11.48
C PRO A 8 12.49 -9.50 10.25
N ALA A 9 12.56 -10.82 10.09
CA ALA A 9 13.40 -11.52 9.11
C ALA A 9 13.19 -11.05 7.64
N ASN A 10 12.10 -10.40 7.36
CA ASN A 10 11.74 -9.91 6.03
C ASN A 10 12.16 -8.45 5.77
N PHE A 11 12.56 -7.70 6.79
CA PHE A 11 12.94 -6.30 6.63
C PHE A 11 14.35 -6.18 6.07
N LEU A 12 14.58 -5.19 5.23
CA LEU A 12 15.92 -4.69 4.97
C LEU A 12 16.45 -3.96 6.21
N PRO A 13 17.75 -3.92 6.45
CA PRO A 13 18.32 -3.10 7.52
C PRO A 13 17.80 -1.66 7.46
N TYR A 14 17.55 -1.05 8.60
CA TYR A 14 17.07 0.32 8.72
C TYR A 14 17.58 0.97 10.01
N GLY A 15 17.48 2.28 10.09
CA GLY A 15 17.87 3.10 11.23
C GLY A 15 19.21 3.78 11.02
N ASP A 16 20.32 3.09 11.31
CA ASP A 16 21.65 3.71 11.20
C ASP A 16 21.96 4.17 9.76
N GLY A 17 22.19 5.48 9.60
CA GLY A 17 22.49 6.09 8.31
C GLY A 17 21.27 6.47 7.47
N ASP A 18 20.06 6.13 7.90
CA ASP A 18 18.83 6.57 7.24
C ASP A 18 18.53 8.04 7.56
N VAL A 19 17.86 8.73 6.64
CA VAL A 19 17.32 10.06 6.87
C VAL A 19 16.05 9.91 7.70
N VAL A 20 15.97 10.62 8.82
CA VAL A 20 14.79 10.62 9.70
C VAL A 20 13.77 11.64 9.19
N ASN A 21 12.54 11.18 9.04
CA ASN A 21 11.41 12.05 8.70
C ASN A 21 11.10 13.03 9.85
N PRO A 22 10.65 14.25 9.57
CA PRO A 22 10.30 15.18 10.64
C PRO A 22 9.30 14.62 11.63
N VAL A 23 9.55 14.85 12.92
CA VAL A 23 8.61 14.52 13.99
C VAL A 23 7.48 15.54 13.95
N SER A 24 6.30 15.11 13.54
CA SER A 24 5.14 15.97 13.35
C SER A 24 3.86 15.14 13.32
N ASP A 25 2.78 15.73 13.80
CA ASP A 25 1.44 15.25 13.52
C ASP A 25 1.10 15.55 12.06
N ASP A 26 0.55 14.59 11.33
CA ASP A 26 0.19 14.72 9.91
C ASP A 26 1.32 15.22 8.99
N GLY A 27 2.57 14.97 9.36
CA GLY A 27 3.75 15.46 8.64
C GLY A 27 4.13 14.65 7.41
N SER A 28 5.09 15.18 6.70
CA SER A 28 5.69 14.54 5.50
C SER A 28 7.15 14.94 5.38
N SER A 29 7.92 14.17 4.63
CA SER A 29 9.25 14.59 4.19
C SER A 29 9.17 15.80 3.24
N ASP A 30 10.28 16.47 3.04
CA ASP A 30 10.50 17.24 1.81
C ASP A 30 10.49 16.32 0.59
N ALA A 31 10.52 16.90 -0.61
CA ALA A 31 10.64 16.14 -1.85
C ALA A 31 11.97 15.37 -1.88
N ILE A 32 11.90 14.06 -1.96
CA ILE A 32 13.06 13.17 -2.05
C ILE A 32 13.26 12.84 -3.52
N TYR A 33 14.34 13.34 -4.11
CA TYR A 33 14.66 13.09 -5.52
C TYR A 33 15.33 11.72 -5.67
N LEU A 34 14.71 10.87 -6.49
CA LEU A 34 15.21 9.52 -6.76
C LEU A 34 16.37 9.56 -7.75
N GLN A 35 17.45 8.83 -7.48
CA GLN A 35 18.57 8.66 -8.40
C GLN A 35 18.17 7.90 -9.67
N GLN A 36 17.21 6.96 -9.52
CA GLN A 36 16.62 6.22 -10.62
C GLN A 36 15.10 6.49 -10.65
N PRO A 37 14.54 6.86 -11.83
CA PRO A 37 13.11 7.04 -11.96
C PRO A 37 12.34 5.79 -11.58
N PHE A 38 11.21 5.96 -10.90
CA PHE A 38 10.32 4.87 -10.51
C PHE A 38 9.07 4.86 -11.40
N LYS A 39 8.83 3.74 -12.07
CA LYS A 39 7.62 3.54 -12.87
C LYS A 39 6.49 3.03 -11.99
N TYR A 40 5.37 3.73 -12.01
CA TYR A 40 4.18 3.36 -11.23
C TYR A 40 2.94 3.46 -12.11
N PHE A 41 2.36 2.29 -12.43
CA PHE A 41 1.18 2.13 -13.28
C PHE A 41 1.20 2.98 -14.58
N GLY A 42 2.31 2.92 -15.33
CA GLY A 42 2.48 3.60 -16.60
C GLY A 42 2.96 5.05 -16.51
N ARG A 43 3.04 5.61 -15.31
CA ARG A 43 3.64 6.93 -15.04
C ARG A 43 5.07 6.76 -14.54
N THR A 44 5.90 7.79 -14.72
CA THR A 44 7.29 7.79 -14.27
C THR A 44 7.51 8.94 -13.31
N TYR A 45 8.07 8.65 -12.15
CA TYR A 45 8.32 9.61 -11.08
C TYR A 45 9.80 9.72 -10.75
N ASN A 46 10.28 10.96 -10.55
CA ASN A 46 11.64 11.28 -10.19
C ASN A 46 11.76 11.74 -8.72
N GLN A 47 10.66 11.80 -8.01
CA GLN A 47 10.60 12.20 -6.60
C GLN A 47 9.55 11.39 -5.86
N ILE A 48 9.67 11.41 -4.52
CA ILE A 48 8.73 10.75 -3.62
C ILE A 48 8.64 11.54 -2.32
N PHE A 49 7.52 11.39 -1.61
CA PHE A 49 7.30 11.92 -0.27
C PHE A 49 6.95 10.77 0.67
N VAL A 50 7.54 10.78 1.85
CA VAL A 50 7.21 9.87 2.95
C VAL A 50 6.27 10.60 3.90
N ASN A 51 5.02 10.15 3.98
CA ASN A 51 3.99 10.79 4.79
C ASN A 51 3.82 10.05 6.11
N ASN A 52 3.77 10.79 7.23
CA ASN A 52 3.76 10.21 8.58
C ASN A 52 2.61 9.23 8.79
N ASN A 53 1.46 9.47 8.18
CA ASN A 53 0.26 8.64 8.25
C ASN A 53 0.32 7.35 7.41
N GLY A 54 1.54 6.84 7.15
CA GLY A 54 1.77 5.49 6.66
C GLY A 54 1.58 5.28 5.16
N HIS A 55 1.87 6.28 4.35
CA HIS A 55 1.79 6.19 2.90
C HIS A 55 2.89 6.99 2.19
N LEU A 56 3.13 6.64 0.94
CA LEU A 56 4.04 7.35 0.03
C LEU A 56 3.24 8.02 -1.08
N THR A 57 3.67 9.21 -1.48
CA THR A 57 3.11 9.95 -2.63
C THR A 57 4.24 10.43 -3.54
N PHE A 58 3.92 10.78 -4.80
CA PHE A 58 4.95 11.11 -5.78
C PHE A 58 4.95 12.58 -6.21
N THR A 59 3.79 13.22 -6.23
CA THR A 59 3.64 14.58 -6.79
C THR A 59 3.66 15.67 -5.73
N GLN A 60 3.13 15.37 -4.57
CA GLN A 60 3.00 16.31 -3.44
C GLN A 60 2.88 15.53 -2.12
N PRO A 61 3.22 16.14 -0.98
CA PRO A 61 2.94 15.56 0.33
C PRO A 61 1.43 15.44 0.56
N LEU A 62 1.03 14.54 1.45
CA LEU A 62 -0.36 14.32 1.82
C LEU A 62 -0.48 14.15 3.33
N SER A 63 -1.15 15.10 4.00
CA SER A 63 -1.37 15.07 5.45
C SER A 63 -2.58 14.26 5.90
N ALA A 64 -3.41 13.78 4.96
CA ALA A 64 -4.62 13.04 5.29
C ALA A 64 -4.30 11.75 6.06
N TYR A 65 -5.03 11.52 7.13
CA TYR A 65 -4.90 10.35 8.01
C TYR A 65 -6.02 9.31 7.81
N VAL A 66 -7.07 9.66 7.08
CA VAL A 66 -8.15 8.74 6.70
C VAL A 66 -8.10 8.50 5.21
N PRO A 67 -8.08 7.23 4.74
CA PRO A 67 -8.18 6.92 3.33
C PRO A 67 -9.47 7.46 2.73
N TYR A 68 -9.38 8.06 1.56
CA TYR A 68 -10.54 8.50 0.79
C TYR A 68 -10.38 8.16 -0.69
N LEU A 69 -11.49 7.88 -1.35
CA LEU A 69 -11.51 7.59 -2.77
C LEU A 69 -11.21 8.86 -3.58
N ASN A 70 -10.53 8.68 -4.72
CA ASN A 70 -10.25 9.78 -5.65
C ASN A 70 -9.37 10.91 -5.07
N ALA A 71 -8.30 10.54 -4.39
CA ALA A 71 -7.28 11.52 -3.93
C ALA A 71 -6.67 12.35 -5.06
N GLY A 72 -6.88 11.97 -6.32
CA GLY A 72 -6.38 12.67 -7.50
C GLY A 72 -4.87 12.56 -7.70
N ILE A 73 -4.19 11.80 -6.86
CA ILE A 73 -2.75 11.57 -6.90
C ILE A 73 -2.44 10.08 -6.75
N ASP A 74 -1.28 9.66 -7.25
CA ASP A 74 -0.82 8.28 -7.08
C ASP A 74 -0.24 8.09 -5.67
N ILE A 75 -0.71 7.04 -4.99
CA ILE A 75 -0.39 6.74 -3.59
C ILE A 75 0.01 5.27 -3.46
N ILE A 76 1.05 5.01 -2.66
CA ILE A 76 1.35 3.69 -2.12
C ILE A 76 0.98 3.72 -0.64
N ALA A 77 -0.05 2.99 -0.24
CA ALA A 77 -0.64 3.04 1.09
C ALA A 77 -0.53 1.69 1.82
N PRO A 78 0.64 1.34 2.35
CA PRO A 78 0.82 0.09 3.09
C PRO A 78 -0.03 0.05 4.36
N LEU A 79 -0.12 1.18 5.07
CA LEU A 79 -0.94 1.32 6.26
C LEU A 79 -1.36 2.78 6.43
N TRP A 80 -2.36 3.21 5.67
CA TRP A 80 -2.86 4.58 5.74
C TRP A 80 -3.81 4.73 6.94
N THR A 81 -3.32 5.32 7.99
CA THR A 81 -4.04 5.55 9.25
C THR A 81 -3.40 6.69 10.02
N ASP A 82 -4.08 7.16 11.05
CA ASP A 82 -3.63 8.24 11.92
C ASP A 82 -2.49 7.77 12.83
N LEU A 83 -1.25 8.04 12.40
CA LEU A 83 -0.01 7.70 13.10
C LEU A 83 0.63 8.96 13.69
N TYR A 84 1.11 8.86 14.92
CA TYR A 84 1.55 10.00 15.71
C TYR A 84 2.99 9.83 16.22
N ASN A 85 3.98 10.12 15.39
CA ASN A 85 5.40 9.95 15.74
C ASN A 85 5.93 11.00 16.73
N VAL A 86 5.11 11.97 17.16
CA VAL A 86 5.46 12.91 18.25
C VAL A 86 5.54 12.18 19.59
N ASN A 87 4.77 11.11 19.78
CA ASN A 87 4.78 10.31 21.00
C ASN A 87 5.77 9.14 20.97
N GLY A 88 6.68 9.11 19.99
CA GLY A 88 7.70 8.08 19.85
C GLY A 88 7.64 7.37 18.51
N GLY A 89 8.49 6.37 18.36
CA GLY A 89 8.74 5.72 17.08
C GLY A 89 9.58 6.59 16.16
N THR A 90 10.04 6.00 15.06
CA THR A 90 10.87 6.68 14.07
C THR A 90 10.36 6.35 12.68
N ILE A 91 10.26 7.37 11.84
CA ILE A 91 10.00 7.20 10.42
C ILE A 91 11.28 7.57 9.71
N SER A 92 11.85 6.64 8.96
CA SER A 92 13.12 6.85 8.28
C SER A 92 13.10 6.33 6.85
N TYR A 93 14.00 6.86 6.03
CA TYR A 93 14.10 6.44 4.64
C TYR A 93 15.51 6.60 4.08
N ARG A 94 15.81 5.86 3.03
CA ARG A 94 17.02 6.02 2.20
C ARG A 94 16.79 5.48 0.81
N GLU A 95 17.61 5.93 -0.12
CA GLU A 95 17.88 5.21 -1.36
C GLU A 95 19.14 4.38 -1.20
N ASP A 96 19.09 3.12 -1.60
CA ASP A 96 20.18 2.16 -1.41
C ASP A 96 20.56 1.53 -2.75
N THR A 97 21.82 1.74 -3.12
CA THR A 97 22.45 1.16 -4.33
C THR A 97 23.58 0.20 -3.98
N SER A 98 23.72 -0.19 -2.71
CA SER A 98 24.73 -1.14 -2.28
C SER A 98 24.51 -2.51 -2.91
N SER A 99 25.60 -3.17 -3.29
CA SER A 99 25.54 -4.49 -3.92
C SER A 99 24.83 -5.53 -3.05
N ALA A 100 24.93 -5.43 -1.73
CA ALA A 100 24.29 -6.34 -0.79
C ALA A 100 22.76 -6.20 -0.81
N VAL A 101 22.23 -4.98 -0.72
CA VAL A 101 20.78 -4.72 -0.77
C VAL A 101 20.23 -5.01 -2.15
N LEU A 102 20.92 -4.58 -3.22
CA LEU A 102 20.48 -4.85 -4.59
C LEU A 102 20.43 -6.36 -4.89
N ALA A 103 21.39 -7.15 -4.40
CA ALA A 103 21.35 -8.61 -4.55
C ALA A 103 20.16 -9.22 -3.80
N GLN A 104 19.91 -8.77 -2.57
CA GLN A 104 18.80 -9.26 -1.76
C GLN A 104 17.43 -8.97 -2.39
N VAL A 105 17.20 -7.73 -2.85
CA VAL A 105 15.91 -7.38 -3.48
C VAL A 105 15.77 -8.01 -4.87
N THR A 106 16.87 -8.16 -5.63
CA THR A 106 16.89 -8.90 -6.90
C THR A 106 16.46 -10.34 -6.69
N GLN A 107 17.04 -11.02 -5.71
CA GLN A 107 16.69 -12.40 -5.37
C GLN A 107 15.20 -12.51 -4.99
N ALA A 108 14.72 -11.63 -4.14
CA ALA A 108 13.31 -11.62 -3.72
C ALA A 108 12.37 -11.43 -4.92
N VAL A 109 12.62 -10.42 -5.75
CA VAL A 109 11.78 -10.16 -6.94
C VAL A 109 11.78 -11.35 -7.89
N ASN A 110 12.94 -11.95 -8.20
CA ASN A 110 13.02 -13.11 -9.10
C ASN A 110 12.33 -14.35 -8.51
N GLN A 111 12.34 -14.51 -7.20
CA GLN A 111 11.60 -15.58 -6.52
C GLN A 111 10.08 -15.39 -6.63
N TYR A 112 9.60 -14.16 -6.45
CA TYR A 112 8.16 -13.88 -6.45
C TYR A 112 7.59 -13.68 -7.86
N PHE A 113 8.42 -13.31 -8.83
CA PHE A 113 8.04 -13.11 -10.23
C PHE A 113 8.94 -13.91 -11.19
N PRO A 114 8.94 -15.25 -11.13
CA PRO A 114 9.92 -16.10 -11.83
C PRO A 114 9.89 -15.94 -13.35
N ASN A 115 8.77 -15.48 -13.91
CA ASN A 115 8.63 -15.26 -15.36
C ASN A 115 9.05 -13.84 -15.79
N VAL A 116 9.65 -13.06 -14.90
CA VAL A 116 10.07 -11.67 -15.15
C VAL A 116 11.53 -11.52 -14.74
N PRO A 117 12.50 -11.88 -15.61
CA PRO A 117 13.92 -11.70 -15.31
C PRO A 117 14.19 -10.25 -14.88
N PHE A 118 14.82 -10.08 -13.73
CA PHE A 118 15.03 -8.77 -13.13
C PHE A 118 16.38 -8.71 -12.41
N SER A 119 17.02 -7.55 -12.50
CA SER A 119 18.20 -7.17 -11.71
C SER A 119 18.00 -5.74 -11.24
N ALA A 120 17.94 -5.53 -9.94
CA ALA A 120 17.74 -4.20 -9.35
C ALA A 120 18.98 -3.32 -9.57
N THR A 121 18.75 -2.03 -9.81
CA THR A 121 19.78 -1.00 -9.84
C THR A 121 19.59 0.06 -8.75
N SER A 122 18.39 0.10 -8.16
CA SER A 122 18.06 0.99 -7.05
C SER A 122 16.97 0.37 -6.16
N ALA A 123 17.06 0.66 -4.87
CA ALA A 123 16.04 0.35 -3.88
C ALA A 123 15.79 1.60 -3.02
N PHE A 124 14.55 2.10 -2.97
CA PHE A 124 14.15 3.11 -2.00
C PHE A 124 13.47 2.40 -0.83
N VAL A 125 13.95 2.64 0.38
CA VAL A 125 13.46 1.99 1.61
C VAL A 125 12.87 3.05 2.52
N ALA A 126 11.63 2.88 2.93
CA ALA A 126 10.98 3.70 3.95
C ALA A 126 10.44 2.80 5.06
N THR A 127 10.74 3.14 6.30
CA THR A 127 10.39 2.35 7.49
C THR A 127 9.68 3.22 8.52
N TRP A 128 8.53 2.76 8.97
CA TRP A 128 7.85 3.23 10.16
C TRP A 128 8.17 2.24 11.27
N ASP A 129 9.00 2.65 12.22
CA ASP A 129 9.46 1.79 13.31
C ASP A 129 8.83 2.20 14.62
N SER A 130 8.02 1.29 15.19
CA SER A 130 7.38 1.47 16.50
C SER A 130 6.57 2.76 16.63
N VAL A 131 5.94 3.20 15.53
CA VAL A 131 5.16 4.45 15.48
C VAL A 131 3.81 4.24 16.14
N PRO A 132 3.42 5.07 17.15
CA PRO A 132 2.12 4.96 17.80
C PRO A 132 0.96 5.37 16.91
N TYR A 133 -0.22 4.78 17.17
CA TYR A 133 -1.49 5.35 16.73
C TYR A 133 -1.84 6.58 17.58
N ILE A 134 -2.45 7.61 17.00
CA ILE A 134 -2.90 8.80 17.74
C ILE A 134 -3.93 8.45 18.81
N THR A 135 -4.79 7.48 18.56
CA THR A 135 -5.83 7.01 19.48
C THR A 135 -5.28 6.17 20.63
N GLY A 136 -3.97 5.89 20.65
CA GLY A 136 -3.38 4.91 21.57
C GLY A 136 -3.67 3.47 21.11
N GLY A 137 -3.34 2.49 21.95
CA GLY A 137 -3.65 1.07 21.70
C GLY A 137 -2.51 0.29 21.06
N GLY A 138 -1.33 0.89 20.88
CA GLY A 138 -0.16 0.18 20.39
C GLY A 138 0.70 0.99 19.43
N VAL A 139 1.69 0.30 18.90
CA VAL A 139 2.62 0.83 17.91
C VAL A 139 2.65 -0.08 16.69
N VAL A 140 3.04 0.48 15.54
CA VAL A 140 3.19 -0.28 14.30
C VAL A 140 4.61 -0.21 13.80
N THR A 141 5.07 -1.32 13.21
CA THR A 141 6.34 -1.38 12.48
C THR A 141 6.09 -1.99 11.12
N PHE A 142 6.36 -1.24 10.07
CA PHE A 142 6.28 -1.72 8.69
C PHE A 142 7.28 -0.99 7.81
N GLN A 143 7.60 -1.62 6.68
CA GLN A 143 8.59 -1.12 5.74
C GLN A 143 8.08 -1.26 4.31
N VAL A 144 8.31 -0.24 3.50
CA VAL A 144 8.07 -0.26 2.06
C VAL A 144 9.40 -0.19 1.34
N VAL A 145 9.59 -1.06 0.36
CA VAL A 145 10.76 -1.06 -0.50
C VAL A 145 10.30 -0.90 -1.95
N LEU A 146 10.70 0.19 -2.58
CA LEU A 146 10.52 0.40 -4.01
C LEU A 146 11.76 -0.08 -4.73
N VAL A 147 11.62 -1.07 -5.60
CA VAL A 147 12.74 -1.71 -6.30
C VAL A 147 12.63 -1.40 -7.78
N SER A 148 13.69 -0.84 -8.37
CA SER A 148 13.70 -0.43 -9.78
C SER A 148 14.99 -0.81 -10.49
N ASN A 149 14.89 -0.94 -11.82
CA ASN A 149 16.05 -0.94 -12.72
C ASN A 149 15.86 0.06 -13.89
N GLY A 150 14.98 1.05 -13.71
CA GLY A 150 14.63 2.02 -14.72
C GLY A 150 13.54 1.55 -15.69
N ASP A 151 13.50 0.27 -16.02
CA ASP A 151 12.49 -0.31 -16.91
C ASP A 151 11.33 -0.97 -16.16
N ARG A 152 11.65 -1.70 -15.10
CA ARG A 152 10.70 -2.47 -14.28
C ARG A 152 10.74 -1.97 -12.87
N SER A 153 9.57 -1.97 -12.23
CA SER A 153 9.41 -1.51 -10.85
C SER A 153 8.53 -2.47 -10.07
N PHE A 154 8.95 -2.70 -8.83
CA PHE A 154 8.27 -3.56 -7.87
C PHE A 154 8.16 -2.86 -6.53
N ILE A 155 7.15 -3.25 -5.77
CA ILE A 155 6.96 -2.83 -4.38
C ILE A 155 7.03 -4.09 -3.51
N LEU A 156 7.84 -4.04 -2.45
CA LEU A 156 7.80 -5.00 -1.36
C LEU A 156 7.28 -4.26 -0.14
N ILE A 157 6.31 -4.84 0.55
CA ILE A 157 5.79 -4.31 1.81
C ILE A 157 6.02 -5.38 2.87
N ASN A 158 6.67 -4.99 3.96
CA ASN A 158 6.97 -5.85 5.09
C ASN A 158 6.24 -5.34 6.33
N TYR A 159 5.53 -6.23 7.03
CA TYR A 159 4.85 -5.94 8.28
C TYR A 159 5.51 -6.66 9.43
N GLY A 160 5.78 -5.94 10.52
CA GLY A 160 6.30 -6.49 11.77
C GLY A 160 5.25 -7.30 12.53
N PHE A 161 5.72 -8.07 13.52
CA PHE A 161 4.84 -8.77 14.45
C PHE A 161 4.14 -7.77 15.39
N ASN A 162 2.95 -8.12 15.88
CA ASN A 162 2.14 -7.31 16.81
C ASN A 162 1.52 -6.04 16.22
N MET A 163 1.23 -6.03 14.94
CA MET A 163 0.33 -5.01 14.41
C MET A 163 -1.10 -5.29 14.91
N HIS A 164 -1.43 -4.76 16.09
CA HIS A 164 -2.81 -4.71 16.53
C HIS A 164 -3.53 -3.62 15.75
N PHE A 165 -4.28 -4.02 14.75
CA PHE A 165 -5.21 -3.13 14.09
C PHE A 165 -6.34 -2.77 15.06
N PHE A 166 -6.29 -1.57 15.63
CA PHE A 166 -7.52 -0.87 15.99
C PHE A 166 -8.16 -0.35 14.69
N LEU A 167 -8.40 -1.23 13.74
CA LEU A 167 -9.31 -0.90 12.68
C LEU A 167 -10.69 -0.78 13.26
N LEU A 168 -11.28 0.39 13.04
CA LEU A 168 -12.71 0.61 13.05
C LEU A 168 -13.43 -0.72 12.81
N GLN A 169 -14.31 -1.03 13.70
CA GLN A 169 -15.08 -2.26 13.86
C GLN A 169 -15.95 -2.64 12.62
N ALA A 170 -15.59 -2.14 11.43
CA ALA A 170 -16.39 -2.25 10.21
C ALA A 170 -15.80 -3.15 9.11
N ALA A 171 -14.61 -3.74 9.29
CA ALA A 171 -14.06 -4.63 8.26
C ALA A 171 -13.77 -6.02 8.83
N ALA A 172 -14.82 -6.83 8.95
CA ALA A 172 -14.75 -8.24 9.35
C ALA A 172 -13.90 -9.13 8.43
N ASN A 173 -13.22 -8.59 7.41
CA ASN A 173 -12.48 -9.33 6.40
C ASN A 173 -11.16 -8.68 5.96
N VAL A 174 -10.56 -7.75 6.72
CA VAL A 174 -9.19 -7.31 6.41
C VAL A 174 -8.24 -8.39 6.87
N PRO A 175 -7.47 -9.01 5.97
CA PRO A 175 -6.50 -10.02 6.35
C PRO A 175 -5.49 -9.40 7.32
N GLU A 176 -5.11 -10.16 8.34
CA GLU A 176 -4.08 -9.74 9.28
C GLU A 176 -2.75 -9.59 8.51
N LEU A 177 -2.31 -8.35 8.26
CA LEU A 177 -1.21 -8.05 7.34
C LEU A 177 0.11 -8.69 7.76
N SER A 178 0.32 -8.88 9.07
CA SER A 178 1.53 -9.51 9.62
C SER A 178 1.57 -11.03 9.43
N SER A 179 0.44 -11.69 9.21
CA SER A 179 0.33 -13.15 9.03
C SER A 179 -0.14 -13.56 7.64
N SER A 180 -0.62 -12.62 6.83
CA SER A 180 -1.07 -12.87 5.46
C SER A 180 -0.05 -12.42 4.41
N SER A 181 -0.27 -12.81 3.14
CA SER A 181 0.67 -12.54 2.05
C SER A 181 0.03 -12.88 0.69
N ASN A 182 0.42 -12.17 -0.37
CA ASN A 182 0.12 -12.55 -1.75
C ASN A 182 1.23 -13.39 -2.41
N ILE A 183 2.32 -13.68 -1.69
CA ILE A 183 3.51 -14.38 -2.19
C ILE A 183 3.92 -15.58 -1.29
N ASN A 184 3.03 -16.03 -0.41
CA ASN A 184 3.24 -17.12 0.56
C ASN A 184 4.42 -16.89 1.53
N VAL A 185 4.70 -15.64 1.90
CA VAL A 185 5.67 -15.25 2.91
C VAL A 185 4.96 -14.35 3.91
N ASN A 186 4.63 -14.88 5.08
CA ASN A 186 3.88 -14.17 6.12
C ASN A 186 4.45 -12.79 6.40
N GLY A 187 3.57 -11.79 6.44
CA GLY A 187 3.94 -10.40 6.69
C GLY A 187 4.64 -9.72 5.52
N ARG A 188 4.76 -10.37 4.35
CA ARG A 188 5.33 -9.76 3.15
C ARG A 188 4.35 -9.78 1.99
N TRP A 189 4.27 -8.65 1.32
CA TRP A 189 3.47 -8.45 0.12
C TRP A 189 4.35 -7.91 -0.99
N SER A 190 4.12 -8.33 -2.23
CA SER A 190 4.90 -7.89 -3.38
C SER A 190 4.02 -7.61 -4.59
N PHE A 191 4.30 -6.50 -5.27
CA PHE A 191 3.53 -6.04 -6.43
C PHE A 191 4.46 -5.59 -7.54
N ARG A 192 4.16 -5.97 -8.77
CA ARG A 192 4.78 -5.40 -9.95
C ARG A 192 3.97 -4.20 -10.40
N VAL A 193 4.60 -3.02 -10.54
CA VAL A 193 3.90 -1.74 -10.75
C VAL A 193 4.39 -0.93 -11.96
N ASP A 194 5.31 -1.45 -12.76
CA ASP A 194 5.83 -0.77 -13.95
C ASP A 194 4.83 -0.71 -15.13
N ARG A 195 3.83 -1.58 -15.14
CA ARG A 195 2.86 -1.63 -16.23
C ARG A 195 1.75 -0.61 -16.00
N SER A 196 1.33 0.07 -17.07
CA SER A 196 0.07 0.81 -17.02
C SER A 196 -1.03 -0.14 -16.53
N LEU A 197 -1.96 0.38 -15.77
CA LEU A 197 -3.24 -0.28 -15.52
C LEU A 197 -3.99 -0.32 -16.86
N ASN A 198 -3.46 -1.07 -17.84
CA ASN A 198 -4.31 -1.52 -18.90
C ASN A 198 -5.30 -2.45 -18.21
N LEU A 199 -6.55 -2.05 -18.18
CA LEU A 199 -7.62 -2.94 -17.80
C LEU A 199 -7.34 -4.28 -18.48
N PRO A 200 -7.41 -5.40 -17.75
CA PRO A 200 -7.21 -6.69 -18.37
C PRO A 200 -8.03 -6.75 -19.64
N ALA A 201 -7.50 -7.36 -20.69
CA ALA A 201 -8.21 -7.53 -21.97
C ALA A 201 -9.61 -8.20 -21.80
N ASN A 202 -9.87 -8.70 -20.61
CA ASN A 202 -11.13 -9.34 -20.20
C ASN A 202 -12.15 -8.37 -19.56
N PHE A 203 -11.80 -7.09 -19.34
CA PHE A 203 -12.80 -6.11 -18.94
C PHE A 203 -13.66 -5.76 -20.17
N LEU A 204 -14.95 -5.82 -20.00
CA LEU A 204 -15.87 -5.32 -21.01
C LEU A 204 -15.70 -3.80 -21.15
N PRO A 205 -15.88 -3.24 -22.35
CA PRO A 205 -15.89 -1.79 -22.54
C PRO A 205 -16.88 -1.15 -21.56
N TYR A 206 -16.51 -0.02 -20.98
CA TYR A 206 -17.34 0.73 -20.05
C TYR A 206 -17.23 2.23 -20.33
N GLY A 207 -18.22 2.97 -19.86
CA GLY A 207 -18.31 4.43 -19.97
C GLY A 207 -19.44 4.87 -20.88
N ASP A 208 -19.20 5.00 -22.18
CA ASP A 208 -20.22 5.47 -23.11
C ASP A 208 -21.41 4.49 -23.20
N GLY A 209 -22.60 4.97 -22.79
CA GLY A 209 -23.83 4.17 -22.79
C GLY A 209 -24.11 3.39 -21.50
N ASP A 210 -23.19 3.38 -20.54
CA ASP A 210 -23.44 2.78 -19.24
C ASP A 210 -24.36 3.65 -18.38
N LEU A 211 -25.20 3.00 -17.59
CA LEU A 211 -26.00 3.68 -16.58
C LEU A 211 -25.11 4.09 -15.40
N VAL A 212 -25.13 5.37 -15.08
CA VAL A 212 -24.38 5.91 -13.95
C VAL A 212 -25.23 5.78 -12.70
N ASN A 213 -24.64 5.21 -11.64
CA ASN A 213 -25.28 5.18 -10.34
C ASN A 213 -25.41 6.61 -9.78
N PRO A 214 -26.53 6.98 -9.16
CA PRO A 214 -26.67 8.30 -8.55
C PRO A 214 -25.54 8.59 -7.57
N VAL A 215 -25.03 9.82 -7.58
CA VAL A 215 -24.05 10.29 -6.60
C VAL A 215 -24.76 10.37 -5.25
N SER A 216 -24.45 9.47 -4.35
CA SER A 216 -25.01 9.40 -3.00
C SER A 216 -23.99 8.80 -2.06
N ASP A 217 -23.96 9.30 -0.84
CA ASP A 217 -23.30 8.64 0.28
C ASP A 217 -24.14 7.41 0.66
N ASP A 218 -23.55 6.23 0.74
CA ASP A 218 -24.25 4.96 0.98
C ASP A 218 -25.40 4.61 0.01
N GLY A 219 -25.34 5.13 -1.20
CA GLY A 219 -26.36 4.91 -2.22
C GLY A 219 -26.26 3.55 -2.91
N SER A 220 -27.40 3.08 -3.38
CA SER A 220 -27.49 1.89 -4.22
C SER A 220 -28.29 2.18 -5.49
N SER A 221 -27.98 1.46 -6.56
CA SER A 221 -28.81 1.48 -7.76
C SER A 221 -30.24 1.01 -7.45
N VAL A 222 -31.16 1.34 -8.34
CA VAL A 222 -32.41 0.59 -8.44
C VAL A 222 -32.12 -0.88 -8.79
N ALA A 223 -33.08 -1.76 -8.61
CA ALA A 223 -32.94 -3.16 -9.01
C ALA A 223 -32.59 -3.26 -10.49
N ILE A 224 -31.47 -3.89 -10.81
CA ILE A 224 -31.02 -4.17 -12.17
C ILE A 224 -31.44 -5.61 -12.49
N TYR A 225 -32.43 -5.78 -13.35
CA TYR A 225 -32.90 -7.08 -13.75
C TYR A 225 -31.99 -7.69 -14.80
N LEU A 226 -31.52 -8.91 -14.52
CA LEU A 226 -30.63 -9.64 -15.42
C LEU A 226 -31.46 -10.30 -16.54
N GLN A 227 -30.98 -10.18 -17.78
CA GLN A 227 -31.60 -10.84 -18.93
C GLN A 227 -31.51 -12.37 -18.81
N GLN A 228 -30.48 -12.87 -18.15
CA GLN A 228 -30.29 -14.28 -17.82
C GLN A 228 -30.00 -14.43 -16.33
N PRO A 229 -30.56 -15.44 -15.67
CA PRO A 229 -30.29 -15.69 -14.26
C PRO A 229 -28.82 -15.94 -14.00
N PHE A 230 -28.27 -15.34 -12.93
CA PHE A 230 -26.89 -15.54 -12.49
C PHE A 230 -26.84 -16.46 -11.27
N LYS A 231 -26.02 -17.52 -11.34
CA LYS A 231 -25.78 -18.43 -10.22
C LYS A 231 -24.57 -18.00 -9.41
N TYR A 232 -24.76 -17.78 -8.12
CA TYR A 232 -23.71 -17.42 -7.18
C TYR A 232 -23.83 -18.28 -5.91
N PHE A 233 -22.79 -19.03 -5.56
CA PHE A 233 -22.78 -19.99 -4.45
C PHE A 233 -24.03 -20.87 -4.36
N GLY A 234 -24.44 -21.47 -5.50
CA GLY A 234 -25.58 -22.38 -5.59
C GLY A 234 -26.97 -21.73 -5.57
N ARG A 235 -27.06 -20.42 -5.40
CA ARG A 235 -28.30 -19.63 -5.49
C ARG A 235 -28.43 -18.99 -6.85
N THR A 236 -29.65 -18.81 -7.31
CA THR A 236 -29.96 -18.17 -8.60
C THR A 236 -30.57 -16.80 -8.33
N TYR A 237 -30.01 -15.79 -9.01
CA TYR A 237 -30.43 -14.40 -8.89
C TYR A 237 -30.89 -13.88 -10.25
N ASN A 238 -32.01 -13.18 -10.28
CA ASN A 238 -32.57 -12.54 -11.46
C ASN A 238 -32.35 -11.02 -11.46
N GLN A 239 -31.81 -10.48 -10.36
CA GLN A 239 -31.51 -9.06 -10.21
C GLN A 239 -30.25 -8.87 -9.38
N ILE A 240 -29.61 -7.72 -9.57
CA ILE A 240 -28.47 -7.25 -8.77
C ILE A 240 -28.66 -5.79 -8.41
N TYR A 241 -27.89 -5.34 -7.43
CA TYR A 241 -27.75 -3.92 -7.06
C TYR A 241 -26.27 -3.55 -7.10
N VAL A 242 -25.97 -2.33 -7.56
CA VAL A 242 -24.64 -1.74 -7.46
C VAL A 242 -24.69 -0.72 -6.33
N SER A 243 -23.94 -0.96 -5.26
CA SER A 243 -23.92 -0.09 -4.08
C SER A 243 -22.62 0.70 -4.04
N CYS A 244 -22.70 1.99 -3.70
CA CYS A 244 -21.57 2.81 -3.30
C CYS A 244 -21.40 2.64 -1.79
N CYS A 245 -20.39 1.88 -1.36
CA CYS A 245 -19.97 1.90 0.04
C CYS A 245 -18.84 2.92 0.18
N THR A 246 -19.16 4.16 0.53
CA THR A 246 -18.17 5.10 1.07
C THR A 246 -18.06 4.79 2.56
N GLY A 247 -16.97 4.14 2.96
CA GLY A 247 -16.79 3.66 4.33
C GLY A 247 -16.73 4.80 5.35
N THR A 248 -17.90 5.20 5.84
CA THR A 248 -18.06 5.84 7.15
C THR A 248 -19.37 5.40 7.74
N SER A 249 -19.27 4.60 8.80
CA SER A 249 -20.30 4.24 9.78
C SER A 249 -21.45 3.30 9.37
N HIS A 250 -21.42 2.15 10.02
CA HIS A 250 -22.50 1.33 10.56
C HIS A 250 -23.44 0.58 9.63
N SER A 251 -23.31 -0.72 9.78
CA SER A 251 -24.25 -1.81 9.51
C SER A 251 -24.38 -2.31 8.08
N SER A 252 -23.84 -3.51 7.91
CA SER A 252 -24.23 -4.57 6.97
C SER A 252 -24.47 -4.17 5.51
N CYS A 253 -23.41 -4.30 4.71
CA CYS A 253 -23.53 -4.84 3.36
C CYS A 253 -23.19 -6.32 3.35
#